data_1c6f5aaedeb21d101a9bc30ca20c7344
#
_entry.id   1c6f5aaedeb21d101a9bc30ca20c7344
#
_cell.length_a   1.000
_cell.length_b   1.000
_cell.length_c   1.000
_cell.angle_alpha   90.00
_cell.angle_beta   90.00
_cell.angle_gamma   90.00
#
_symmetry.space_group_name_H-M   'P 1'
#
loop_
_entity.id
_entity.type
_entity.pdbx_description
1 polymer ?
#
loop_
_entity_poly.entity_id
_entity_poly.type
_entity_poly.pdbx_seq_one_letter_code
_entity_poly.pdbx_strand_id
1 'polypeptide(L)'
;MMDINYELYKVFYYVAKTLSFSDASKALFISQSAVSQSVKTLEKKLGQNLFLRSTKKVQLTTEGEILFKHIEPAMNLIRKGEAQLLDTSSLSGGQLRIAASDTICRYYLVPYLNRFHSAYPGVHIKVTNSTSIECAHILENGQVDFIVTNYPNSGLQSTLKIRPIY
;
A
#
# COMPACT_ATOMS: atom_id res chain seq x y z
N MET A 1 -8.12 -9.64 -22.62
CA MET A 1 -8.28 -9.09 -21.24
C MET A 1 -9.70 -9.41 -20.81
N MET A 2 -9.90 -10.01 -19.62
CA MET A 2 -11.25 -10.28 -19.14
C MET A 2 -11.97 -8.97 -18.86
N ASP A 3 -13.24 -8.85 -19.30
CA ASP A 3 -14.09 -7.69 -19.00
C ASP A 3 -14.64 -7.82 -17.56
N ILE A 4 -13.82 -7.39 -16.59
CA ILE A 4 -14.15 -7.41 -15.16
C ILE A 4 -14.23 -5.97 -14.67
N ASN A 5 -15.36 -5.61 -14.04
CA ASN A 5 -15.52 -4.29 -13.42
C ASN A 5 -14.49 -4.08 -12.32
N TYR A 6 -13.73 -2.98 -12.39
CA TYR A 6 -12.68 -2.65 -11.44
C TYR A 6 -13.18 -2.43 -9.99
N GLU A 7 -14.45 -2.08 -9.79
CA GLU A 7 -15.04 -2.01 -8.44
C GLU A 7 -14.99 -3.36 -7.70
N LEU A 8 -15.04 -4.49 -8.42
CA LEU A 8 -14.89 -5.80 -7.81
C LEU A 8 -13.49 -6.02 -7.22
N TYR A 9 -12.46 -5.51 -7.89
CA TYR A 9 -11.09 -5.55 -7.37
C TYR A 9 -10.90 -4.64 -6.16
N LYS A 10 -11.56 -3.48 -6.15
CA LYS A 10 -11.57 -2.58 -4.99
C LYS A 10 -12.18 -3.26 -3.77
N VAL A 11 -13.34 -3.91 -3.93
CA VAL A 11 -13.96 -4.67 -2.85
C VAL A 11 -13.07 -5.82 -2.37
N PHE A 12 -12.49 -6.60 -3.29
CA PHE A 12 -11.53 -7.64 -2.98
C PHE A 12 -10.34 -7.09 -2.15
N TYR A 13 -9.75 -5.96 -2.57
CA TYR A 13 -8.65 -5.30 -1.87
C TYR A 13 -8.99 -5.01 -0.41
N TYR A 14 -10.17 -4.43 -0.15
CA TYR A 14 -10.56 -4.10 1.23
C TYR A 14 -10.77 -5.35 2.09
N VAL A 15 -11.40 -6.40 1.56
CA VAL A 15 -11.57 -7.67 2.29
C VAL A 15 -10.22 -8.34 2.55
N ALA A 16 -9.33 -8.37 1.57
CA ALA A 16 -8.00 -8.96 1.69
C ALA A 16 -7.14 -8.21 2.72
N LYS A 17 -7.22 -6.88 2.75
CA LYS A 17 -6.47 -6.04 3.67
C LYS A 17 -6.94 -6.14 5.13
N THR A 18 -8.25 -6.24 5.34
CA THR A 18 -8.84 -6.31 6.69
C THR A 18 -9.02 -7.73 7.20
N LEU A 19 -8.97 -8.73 6.30
CA LEU A 19 -9.36 -10.11 6.54
C LEU A 19 -10.75 -10.23 7.20
N SER A 20 -11.65 -9.28 6.86
CA SER A 20 -12.98 -9.16 7.45
C SER A 20 -13.96 -8.54 6.45
N PHE A 21 -15.03 -9.29 6.14
CA PHE A 21 -16.13 -8.77 5.30
C PHE A 21 -16.90 -7.63 5.96
N SER A 22 -17.03 -7.67 7.29
CA SER A 22 -17.69 -6.62 8.07
C SER A 22 -16.88 -5.33 8.08
N ASP A 23 -15.55 -5.39 8.29
CA ASP A 23 -14.74 -4.18 8.33
C ASP A 23 -14.55 -3.59 6.92
N ALA A 24 -14.45 -4.45 5.89
CA ALA A 24 -14.48 -4.00 4.51
C ALA A 24 -15.80 -3.28 4.17
N SER A 25 -16.94 -3.77 4.65
CA SER A 25 -18.24 -3.13 4.40
C SER A 25 -18.32 -1.73 5.03
N LYS A 26 -17.81 -1.58 6.25
CA LYS A 26 -17.72 -0.27 6.92
C LYS A 26 -16.80 0.70 6.15
N ALA A 27 -15.62 0.20 5.73
CA ALA A 27 -14.64 1.02 5.00
C ALA A 27 -15.16 1.47 3.61
N LEU A 28 -16.02 0.66 2.99
CA LEU A 28 -16.60 0.94 1.68
C LEU A 28 -17.97 1.64 1.75
N PHE A 29 -18.56 1.80 2.94
CA PHE A 29 -19.90 2.36 3.15
C PHE A 29 -21.00 1.59 2.39
N ILE A 30 -20.88 0.25 2.30
CA ILE A 30 -21.89 -0.64 1.67
C ILE A 30 -22.24 -1.79 2.63
N SER A 31 -23.31 -2.51 2.33
CA SER A 31 -23.72 -3.65 3.16
C SER A 31 -22.74 -4.83 3.06
N GLN A 32 -22.60 -5.60 4.13
CA GLN A 32 -21.76 -6.81 4.12
C GLN A 32 -22.22 -7.83 3.07
N SER A 33 -23.54 -7.91 2.81
CA SER A 33 -24.10 -8.75 1.74
C SER A 33 -23.60 -8.31 0.35
N ALA A 34 -23.53 -6.99 0.09
CA ALA A 34 -22.99 -6.44 -1.15
C ALA A 34 -21.50 -6.76 -1.31
N VAL A 35 -20.71 -6.64 -0.23
CA VAL A 35 -19.30 -7.05 -0.24
C VAL A 35 -19.16 -8.53 -0.58
N SER A 36 -19.94 -9.40 0.08
CA SER A 36 -19.90 -10.84 -0.18
C SER A 36 -20.29 -11.18 -1.61
N GLN A 37 -21.32 -10.51 -2.16
CA GLN A 37 -21.75 -10.71 -3.54
C GLN A 37 -20.70 -10.25 -4.55
N SER A 38 -20.05 -9.10 -4.31
CA SER A 38 -18.97 -8.58 -5.15
C SER A 38 -17.78 -9.54 -5.22
N VAL A 39 -17.37 -10.07 -4.06
CA VAL A 39 -16.28 -11.07 -4.01
C VAL A 39 -16.67 -12.33 -4.76
N LYS A 40 -17.89 -12.89 -4.53
CA LYS A 40 -18.37 -14.06 -5.28
C LYS A 40 -18.40 -13.82 -6.79
N THR A 41 -18.81 -12.63 -7.21
CA THR A 41 -18.85 -12.26 -8.63
C THR A 41 -17.46 -12.22 -9.22
N LEU A 42 -16.47 -11.67 -8.49
CA LEU A 42 -15.07 -11.66 -8.91
C LEU A 42 -14.52 -13.08 -9.02
N GLU A 43 -14.70 -13.91 -7.99
CA GLU A 43 -14.31 -15.31 -7.97
C GLU A 43 -14.90 -16.09 -9.15
N LYS A 44 -16.20 -15.90 -9.44
CA LYS A 44 -16.86 -16.51 -10.59
C LYS A 44 -16.26 -16.07 -11.93
N LYS A 45 -15.97 -14.77 -12.09
CA LYS A 45 -15.38 -14.24 -13.33
C LYS A 45 -13.94 -14.72 -13.54
N LEU A 46 -13.18 -14.87 -12.46
CA LEU A 46 -11.80 -15.38 -12.50
C LEU A 46 -11.73 -16.92 -12.56
N GLY A 47 -12.84 -17.62 -12.23
CA GLY A 47 -12.87 -19.08 -12.12
C GLY A 47 -12.06 -19.63 -10.94
N GLN A 48 -11.75 -18.81 -9.94
CA GLN A 48 -10.91 -19.13 -8.80
C GLN A 48 -11.52 -18.64 -7.49
N ASN A 49 -11.41 -19.41 -6.42
CA ASN A 49 -11.73 -18.94 -5.08
C ASN A 49 -10.56 -18.12 -4.55
N LEU A 50 -10.85 -16.92 -4.07
CA LEU A 50 -9.83 -15.99 -3.55
C LEU A 50 -9.73 -16.01 -2.03
N PHE A 51 -10.80 -16.50 -1.36
CA PHE A 51 -10.85 -16.61 0.09
C PHE A 51 -11.23 -18.02 0.54
N LEU A 52 -10.56 -18.48 1.60
CA LEU A 52 -10.96 -19.67 2.34
C LEU A 52 -12.16 -19.30 3.22
N ARG A 53 -13.29 -19.98 2.98
CA ARG A 53 -14.51 -19.78 3.75
C ARG A 53 -14.53 -20.70 4.96
N SER A 54 -13.77 -20.34 5.99
CA SER A 54 -13.87 -20.97 7.30
C SER A 54 -14.80 -20.16 8.20
N THR A 55 -15.58 -20.83 9.03
CA THR A 55 -16.51 -20.19 9.99
C THR A 55 -15.80 -19.36 11.06
N LYS A 56 -14.49 -19.48 11.21
CA LYS A 56 -13.71 -18.82 12.27
C LYS A 56 -12.80 -17.67 11.82
N LYS A 57 -12.28 -17.69 10.59
CA LYS A 57 -11.40 -16.64 10.08
C LYS A 57 -11.46 -16.54 8.56
N VAL A 58 -11.45 -15.31 8.04
CA VAL A 58 -11.26 -15.03 6.62
C VAL A 58 -9.76 -15.11 6.35
N GLN A 59 -9.37 -15.90 5.34
CA GLN A 59 -7.98 -16.03 4.89
C GLN A 59 -7.97 -16.04 3.37
N LEU A 60 -6.89 -15.57 2.78
CA LEU A 60 -6.67 -15.67 1.34
C LEU A 60 -6.33 -17.12 0.96
N THR A 61 -6.74 -17.52 -0.24
CA THR A 61 -6.16 -18.70 -0.91
C THR A 61 -4.83 -18.32 -1.53
N THR A 62 -4.09 -19.28 -2.05
CA THR A 62 -2.86 -19.02 -2.84
C THR A 62 -3.15 -18.08 -4.02
N GLU A 63 -4.27 -18.30 -4.72
CA GLU A 63 -4.73 -17.47 -5.84
C GLU A 63 -5.11 -16.06 -5.36
N GLY A 64 -5.73 -15.96 -4.17
CA GLY A 64 -6.03 -14.70 -3.52
C GLY A 64 -4.78 -13.92 -3.15
N GLU A 65 -3.74 -14.58 -2.64
CA GLU A 65 -2.45 -13.96 -2.32
C GLU A 65 -1.75 -13.44 -3.59
N ILE A 66 -1.74 -14.25 -4.65
CA ILE A 66 -1.18 -13.85 -5.95
C ILE A 66 -1.91 -12.60 -6.45
N LEU A 67 -3.23 -12.59 -6.45
CA LEU A 67 -4.01 -11.44 -6.89
C LEU A 67 -3.77 -10.21 -6.00
N PHE A 68 -3.75 -10.39 -4.68
CA PHE A 68 -3.56 -9.30 -3.73
C PHE A 68 -2.20 -8.61 -3.90
N LYS A 69 -1.14 -9.38 -4.15
CA LYS A 69 0.22 -8.87 -4.44
C LYS A 69 0.24 -7.87 -5.62
N HIS A 70 -0.67 -8.02 -6.59
CA HIS A 70 -0.78 -7.10 -7.71
C HIS A 70 -1.79 -5.97 -7.49
N ILE A 71 -2.89 -6.27 -6.79
CA ILE A 71 -3.96 -5.28 -6.56
C ILE A 71 -3.55 -4.23 -5.52
N GLU A 72 -2.83 -4.61 -4.47
CA GLU A 72 -2.42 -3.65 -3.43
C GLU A 72 -1.55 -2.51 -3.98
N PRO A 73 -0.48 -2.76 -4.76
CA PRO A 73 0.29 -1.68 -5.39
C PRO A 73 -0.53 -0.84 -6.36
N ALA A 74 -1.42 -1.45 -7.15
CA ALA A 74 -2.28 -0.74 -8.09
C ALA A 74 -3.22 0.24 -7.36
N MET A 75 -3.85 -0.21 -6.26
CA MET A 75 -4.73 0.64 -5.44
C MET A 75 -3.96 1.77 -4.76
N ASN A 76 -2.73 1.52 -4.31
CA ASN A 76 -1.88 2.56 -3.73
C ASN A 76 -1.46 3.59 -4.79
N LEU A 77 -1.17 3.15 -6.02
CA LEU A 77 -0.82 4.05 -7.13
C LEU A 77 -2.00 4.95 -7.53
N ILE A 78 -3.22 4.40 -7.61
CA ILE A 78 -4.44 5.18 -7.87
C ILE A 78 -4.62 6.26 -6.80
N ARG A 79 -4.56 5.89 -5.52
CA ARG A 79 -4.68 6.85 -4.40
C ARG A 79 -3.61 7.93 -4.45
N LYS A 80 -2.38 7.58 -4.85
CA LYS A 80 -1.30 8.55 -5.00
C LYS A 80 -1.62 9.55 -6.11
N GLY A 81 -2.16 9.09 -7.24
CA GLY A 81 -2.60 9.96 -8.33
C GLY A 81 -3.74 10.91 -7.90
N GLU A 82 -4.75 10.38 -7.20
CA GLU A 82 -5.85 11.18 -6.65
C GLU A 82 -5.33 12.27 -5.68
N ALA A 83 -4.42 11.89 -4.77
CA ALA A 83 -3.81 12.84 -3.83
C ALA A 83 -3.03 13.95 -4.55
N GLN A 84 -2.29 13.62 -5.61
CA GLN A 84 -1.56 14.61 -6.41
C GLN A 84 -2.49 15.59 -7.11
N LEU A 85 -3.66 15.17 -7.56
CA LEU A 85 -4.66 16.07 -8.17
C LEU A 85 -5.28 17.03 -7.14
N LEU A 86 -5.46 16.58 -5.91
CA LEU A 86 -5.98 17.41 -4.82
C LEU A 86 -4.94 18.42 -4.31
N ASP A 87 -3.65 18.07 -4.36
CA ASP A 87 -2.52 18.91 -3.92
C ASP A 87 -2.13 20.01 -4.94
N THR A 88 -2.73 20.04 -6.13
CA THR A 88 -2.40 21.04 -7.17
C THR A 88 -2.72 22.49 -6.79
N SER A 89 -3.36 22.73 -5.65
CA SER A 89 -3.76 24.08 -5.22
C SER A 89 -2.82 24.75 -4.21
N SER A 90 -1.85 24.06 -3.63
CA SER A 90 -0.83 24.69 -2.78
C SER A 90 0.35 23.76 -2.49
N LEU A 91 1.58 24.21 -2.72
CA LEU A 91 2.82 23.64 -2.15
C LEU A 91 2.86 23.70 -0.60
N SER A 92 1.75 24.04 0.04
CA SER A 92 1.63 24.27 1.48
C SER A 92 1.13 23.07 2.26
N GLY A 93 0.78 21.96 1.61
CA GLY A 93 0.34 20.75 2.27
C GLY A 93 0.65 19.52 1.44
N GLY A 94 0.88 18.41 2.08
CA GLY A 94 1.15 17.11 1.45
C GLY A 94 1.67 16.12 2.46
N GLN A 95 1.77 14.85 2.09
CA GLN A 95 2.34 13.82 2.94
C GLN A 95 3.57 13.21 2.27
N LEU A 96 4.70 13.25 2.99
CA LEU A 96 5.93 12.55 2.61
C LEU A 96 6.05 11.27 3.44
N ARG A 97 6.01 10.12 2.77
CA ARG A 97 6.07 8.80 3.40
C ARG A 97 7.43 8.17 3.14
N ILE A 98 8.15 7.85 4.22
CA ILE A 98 9.51 7.31 4.17
C ILE A 98 9.54 5.99 4.93
N ALA A 99 10.26 4.98 4.44
CA ALA A 99 10.61 3.82 5.24
C ALA A 99 12.13 3.71 5.41
N ALA A 100 12.55 3.34 6.62
CA ALA A 100 13.95 3.13 6.94
C ALA A 100 14.08 2.23 8.18
N SER A 101 15.27 1.64 8.39
CA SER A 101 15.55 0.89 9.62
C SER A 101 15.66 1.80 10.84
N ASP A 102 15.49 1.24 12.03
CA ASP A 102 15.57 1.98 13.31
C ASP A 102 16.87 2.78 13.44
N THR A 103 17.98 2.15 13.12
CA THR A 103 19.31 2.80 13.16
C THR A 103 19.38 4.00 12.23
N ILE A 104 18.90 3.85 10.98
CA ILE A 104 18.90 4.94 9.99
C ILE A 104 17.93 6.05 10.42
N CYS A 105 16.74 5.69 10.91
CA CYS A 105 15.79 6.67 11.41
C CYS A 105 16.40 7.49 12.54
N ARG A 106 16.98 6.83 13.54
CA ARG A 106 17.45 7.46 14.78
C ARG A 106 18.72 8.28 14.60
N TYR A 107 19.70 7.77 13.85
CA TYR A 107 21.02 8.38 13.81
C TYR A 107 21.31 9.16 12.53
N TYR A 108 20.55 8.91 11.47
CA TYR A 108 20.79 9.56 10.18
C TYR A 108 19.66 10.50 9.77
N LEU A 109 18.40 10.06 9.76
CA LEU A 109 17.30 10.83 9.18
C LEU A 109 16.84 12.02 10.01
N VAL A 110 16.90 11.95 11.34
CA VAL A 110 16.35 12.98 12.22
C VAL A 110 16.82 14.40 11.89
N PRO A 111 18.13 14.70 11.69
CA PRO A 111 18.56 16.05 11.36
C PRO A 111 17.99 16.56 10.03
N TYR A 112 17.91 15.70 9.03
CA TYR A 112 17.37 16.06 7.71
C TYR A 112 15.86 16.29 7.77
N LEU A 113 15.11 15.46 8.50
CA LEU A 113 13.67 15.60 8.69
C LEU A 113 13.33 16.90 9.42
N ASN A 114 14.10 17.25 10.46
CA ASN A 114 13.92 18.50 11.20
C ASN A 114 14.17 19.71 10.28
N ARG A 115 15.24 19.71 9.50
CA ARG A 115 15.52 20.76 8.53
C ARG A 115 14.46 20.88 7.45
N PHE A 116 13.99 19.74 6.94
CA PHE A 116 12.92 19.70 5.94
C PHE A 116 11.60 20.25 6.52
N HIS A 117 11.21 19.81 7.72
CA HIS A 117 9.99 20.26 8.37
C HIS A 117 10.04 21.77 8.68
N SER A 118 11.20 22.29 9.07
CA SER A 118 11.38 23.75 9.28
C SER A 118 11.22 24.55 7.98
N ALA A 119 11.65 23.99 6.84
CA ALA A 119 11.52 24.65 5.55
C ALA A 119 10.11 24.50 4.94
N TYR A 120 9.42 23.38 5.25
CA TYR A 120 8.12 23.02 4.70
C TYR A 120 7.16 22.57 5.81
N PRO A 121 6.73 23.46 6.72
CA PRO A 121 5.94 23.08 7.90
C PRO A 121 4.55 22.52 7.55
N GLY A 122 4.02 22.82 6.38
CA GLY A 122 2.75 22.27 5.89
C GLY A 122 2.85 20.82 5.38
N VAL A 123 4.05 20.27 5.20
CA VAL A 123 4.22 18.89 4.74
C VAL A 123 4.21 17.92 5.92
N HIS A 124 3.27 17.00 5.92
CA HIS A 124 3.20 15.96 6.94
C HIS A 124 4.20 14.82 6.63
N ILE A 125 5.17 14.60 7.51
CA ILE A 125 6.16 13.54 7.35
C ILE A 125 5.71 12.30 8.12
N LYS A 126 5.60 11.16 7.41
CA LYS A 126 5.34 9.86 8.01
C LYS A 126 6.54 8.94 7.80
N VAL A 127 7.16 8.52 8.90
CA VAL A 127 8.27 7.56 8.86
C VAL A 127 7.78 6.19 9.33
N THR A 128 8.00 5.17 8.52
CA THR A 128 7.72 3.76 8.84
C THR A 128 9.05 3.07 9.15
N ASN A 129 9.14 2.52 10.36
CA ASN A 129 10.31 1.72 10.76
C ASN A 129 10.12 0.27 10.32
N SER A 130 11.11 -0.29 9.60
CA SER A 130 11.08 -1.67 9.14
C SER A 130 12.48 -2.18 8.83
N THR A 131 12.64 -3.47 8.60
CA THR A 131 13.93 -4.02 8.15
C THR A 131 14.28 -3.53 6.74
N SER A 132 15.56 -3.56 6.38
CA SER A 132 16.00 -3.12 5.03
C SER A 132 15.32 -3.88 3.90
N ILE A 133 15.04 -5.18 4.08
CA ILE A 133 14.34 -6.01 3.09
C ILE A 133 12.87 -5.63 3.01
N GLU A 134 12.20 -5.46 4.15
CA GLU A 134 10.80 -5.02 4.20
C GLU A 134 10.62 -3.61 3.64
N CYS A 135 11.57 -2.70 3.85
CA CYS A 135 11.53 -1.37 3.26
C CYS A 135 11.42 -1.44 1.72
N ALA A 136 12.15 -2.37 1.08
CA ALA A 136 12.06 -2.58 -0.35
C ALA A 136 10.64 -3.02 -0.78
N HIS A 137 10.06 -4.00 -0.08
CA HIS A 137 8.67 -4.43 -0.34
C HIS A 137 7.63 -3.34 -0.10
N ILE A 138 7.80 -2.54 0.96
CA ILE A 138 6.91 -1.40 1.27
C ILE A 138 6.97 -0.37 0.14
N LEU A 139 8.17 -0.12 -0.45
CA LEU A 139 8.33 0.78 -1.59
C LEU A 139 7.68 0.22 -2.86
N GLU A 140 7.94 -1.05 -3.18
CA GLU A 140 7.36 -1.73 -4.35
C GLU A 140 5.83 -1.76 -4.31
N ASN A 141 5.26 -1.91 -3.11
CA ASN A 141 3.81 -1.86 -2.90
C ASN A 141 3.23 -0.43 -2.89
N GLY A 142 4.05 0.61 -3.18
CA GLY A 142 3.60 1.99 -3.23
C GLY A 142 3.11 2.56 -1.90
N GLN A 143 3.49 1.95 -0.78
CA GLN A 143 3.07 2.37 0.56
C GLN A 143 3.88 3.57 1.06
N VAL A 144 5.10 3.78 0.53
CA VAL A 144 5.97 4.92 0.80
C VAL A 144 6.48 5.55 -0.50
N ASP A 145 6.99 6.77 -0.41
CA ASP A 145 7.47 7.53 -1.56
C ASP A 145 8.94 7.24 -1.85
N PHE A 146 9.73 6.99 -0.81
CA PHE A 146 11.10 6.50 -0.92
C PHE A 146 11.52 5.76 0.37
N ILE A 147 12.65 5.07 0.27
CA ILE A 147 13.28 4.39 1.41
C ILE A 147 14.71 4.88 1.58
N VAL A 148 15.20 4.80 2.82
CA VAL A 148 16.63 4.95 3.12
C VAL A 148 17.12 3.64 3.72
N THR A 149 18.06 3.01 3.05
CA THR A 149 18.54 1.67 3.40
C THR A 149 20.02 1.52 3.13
N ASN A 150 20.65 0.54 3.77
CA ASN A 150 22.04 0.16 3.48
C ASN A 150 22.13 -0.49 2.09
N TYR A 151 23.25 -0.29 1.42
CA TYR A 151 23.56 -0.93 0.16
C TYR A 151 24.82 -1.80 0.32
N PRO A 152 24.88 -3.02 -0.26
CA PRO A 152 23.85 -3.67 -1.07
C PRO A 152 22.65 -4.16 -0.25
N ASN A 153 21.46 -4.19 -0.86
CA ASN A 153 20.24 -4.70 -0.27
C ASN A 153 19.60 -5.70 -1.25
N SER A 154 19.51 -6.96 -0.84
CA SER A 154 18.99 -8.05 -1.66
C SER A 154 17.50 -7.96 -1.99
N GLY A 155 16.74 -7.11 -1.27
CA GLY A 155 15.33 -6.84 -1.55
C GLY A 155 15.09 -5.81 -2.66
N LEU A 156 16.13 -5.10 -3.14
CA LEU A 156 15.97 -4.08 -4.17
C LEU A 156 15.95 -4.69 -5.57
N GLN A 157 14.90 -4.40 -6.32
CA GLN A 157 14.82 -4.76 -7.74
C GLN A 157 15.59 -3.76 -8.61
N SER A 158 16.08 -4.22 -9.77
CA SER A 158 16.85 -3.42 -10.73
C SER A 158 16.08 -2.23 -11.34
N THR A 159 14.77 -2.19 -11.17
CA THR A 159 13.89 -1.12 -11.68
C THR A 159 13.88 0.12 -10.79
N LEU A 160 14.41 0.04 -9.56
CA LEU A 160 14.40 1.15 -8.62
C LEU A 160 15.54 2.13 -8.88
N LYS A 161 15.24 3.42 -8.81
CA LYS A 161 16.26 4.46 -8.90
C LYS A 161 17.01 4.58 -7.58
N ILE A 162 18.28 4.19 -7.58
CA ILE A 162 19.17 4.24 -6.42
C ILE A 162 19.99 5.53 -6.47
N ARG A 163 20.05 6.23 -5.35
CA ARG A 163 20.93 7.39 -5.17
C ARG A 163 21.83 7.13 -3.96
N PRO A 164 23.16 6.92 -4.14
CA PRO A 164 24.09 6.79 -3.02
C PRO A 164 24.14 8.08 -2.20
N ILE A 165 24.28 7.93 -0.89
CA ILE A 165 24.48 9.03 0.06
C ILE A 165 25.76 8.67 0.82
N TYR A 166 26.76 9.57 0.80
CA TYR A 166 28.07 9.39 1.44
C TYR A 166 28.18 10.34 2.63
#